data_fec39864564ef1a46d6ab5977da532b4
#
_entry.id   fec39864564ef1a46d6ab5977da532b4
#
_cell.length_a   1.000
_cell.length_b   1.000
_cell.length_c   1.000
_cell.angle_alpha   90.00
_cell.angle_beta   90.00
_cell.angle_gamma   90.00
#
_symmetry.space_group_name_H-M   'P 1'
#
loop_
_entity.id
_entity.type
_entity.pdbx_description
1 polymer ?
#
loop_
_entity_poly.entity_id
_entity_poly.type
_entity_poly.pdbx_seq_one_letter_code
_entity_poly.pdbx_strand_id
1 'polypeptide(L)'
;MKRVLPIIIVILLIIGVGGGVVWSILAGRYKPTEEVMDYAAEMGLSENEYAITLNQEVLKEDRAVAIDGRVYLSMDLVTETINSRFYWDDNEKLLLFTTPTEVMMITPDQQGYTVKTWNGSSDADEGYMIVRTYNDSYY
;
A
#
# COMPACT_ATOMS: atom_id res chain seq x y z
N MET A 1 2.93 -61.05 -32.80
CA MET A 1 3.22 -60.46 -31.51
C MET A 1 4.68 -60.18 -31.22
N LYS A 2 5.66 -60.97 -31.70
CA LYS A 2 7.09 -60.79 -31.38
C LYS A 2 7.79 -59.53 -31.94
N ARG A 3 7.19 -58.85 -32.95
CA ARG A 3 7.80 -57.66 -33.58
C ARG A 3 7.27 -56.32 -33.04
N VAL A 4 6.19 -56.33 -32.27
CA VAL A 4 5.56 -55.13 -31.71
C VAL A 4 6.21 -54.72 -30.39
N LEU A 5 6.70 -55.69 -29.61
CA LEU A 5 7.32 -55.48 -28.32
C LEU A 5 8.55 -54.55 -28.37
N PRO A 6 9.54 -54.71 -29.31
CA PRO A 6 10.67 -53.80 -29.38
C PRO A 6 10.27 -52.36 -29.75
N ILE A 7 9.22 -52.20 -30.59
CA ILE A 7 8.72 -50.85 -30.94
C ILE A 7 8.12 -50.13 -29.75
N ILE A 8 7.35 -50.87 -28.93
CA ILE A 8 6.75 -50.30 -27.70
C ILE A 8 7.86 -49.87 -26.70
N ILE A 9 8.90 -50.66 -26.56
CA ILE A 9 10.03 -50.33 -25.68
C ILE A 9 10.75 -49.08 -26.15
N VAL A 10 10.99 -48.91 -27.45
CA VAL A 10 11.63 -47.71 -28.00
C VAL A 10 10.76 -46.49 -27.79
N ILE A 11 9.44 -46.57 -27.98
CA ILE A 11 8.51 -45.45 -27.73
C ILE A 11 8.53 -45.05 -26.24
N LEU A 12 8.49 -46.00 -25.32
CA LEU A 12 8.56 -45.74 -23.88
C LEU A 12 9.88 -45.09 -23.46
N LEU A 13 11.01 -45.51 -24.08
CA LEU A 13 12.30 -44.88 -23.84
C LEU A 13 12.34 -43.43 -24.34
N ILE A 14 11.79 -43.15 -25.52
CA ILE A 14 11.72 -41.78 -26.07
C ILE A 14 10.84 -40.87 -25.17
N ILE A 15 9.71 -41.39 -24.71
CA ILE A 15 8.82 -40.63 -23.80
C ILE A 15 9.50 -40.42 -22.41
N GLY A 16 10.16 -41.42 -21.87
CA GLY A 16 10.85 -41.36 -20.59
C GLY A 16 12.00 -40.37 -20.60
N VAL A 17 12.87 -40.44 -21.59
CA VAL A 17 14.03 -39.54 -21.72
C VAL A 17 13.58 -38.13 -22.12
N GLY A 18 12.72 -38.02 -23.11
CA GLY A 18 12.19 -36.70 -23.54
C GLY A 18 11.37 -36.00 -22.46
N GLY A 19 10.51 -36.72 -21.75
CA GLY A 19 9.74 -36.20 -20.63
C GLY A 19 10.61 -35.74 -19.47
N GLY A 20 11.66 -36.49 -19.13
CA GLY A 20 12.61 -36.13 -18.09
C GLY A 20 13.39 -34.85 -18.38
N VAL A 21 13.84 -34.68 -19.64
CA VAL A 21 14.56 -33.47 -20.07
C VAL A 21 13.64 -32.24 -20.04
N VAL A 22 12.41 -32.36 -20.59
CA VAL A 22 11.43 -31.25 -20.55
C VAL A 22 11.07 -30.89 -19.12
N TRP A 23 10.85 -31.88 -18.23
CA TRP A 23 10.58 -31.62 -16.83
C TRP A 23 11.73 -30.93 -16.11
N SER A 24 12.98 -31.32 -16.36
CA SER A 24 14.15 -30.68 -15.73
C SER A 24 14.33 -29.23 -16.17
N ILE A 25 14.03 -28.92 -17.45
CA ILE A 25 14.10 -27.56 -17.98
C ILE A 25 12.96 -26.70 -17.38
N LEU A 26 11.77 -27.24 -17.28
CA LEU A 26 10.61 -26.53 -16.68
C LEU A 26 10.83 -26.33 -15.17
N ALA A 27 11.24 -27.35 -14.44
CA ALA A 27 11.53 -27.24 -13.01
C ALA A 27 12.70 -26.28 -12.71
N GLY A 28 13.67 -26.17 -13.60
CA GLY A 28 14.77 -25.19 -13.48
C GLY A 28 14.32 -23.75 -13.74
N ARG A 29 13.31 -23.55 -14.63
CA ARG A 29 12.77 -22.22 -14.92
C ARG A 29 11.74 -21.73 -13.89
N TYR A 30 11.08 -22.65 -13.20
CA TYR A 30 10.06 -22.33 -12.18
C TYR A 30 10.53 -22.62 -10.76
N LYS A 31 11.83 -22.52 -10.49
CA LYS A 31 12.26 -22.42 -9.10
C LYS A 31 11.76 -21.09 -8.58
N PRO A 32 10.84 -21.07 -7.60
CA PRO A 32 10.53 -19.83 -6.92
C PRO A 32 11.84 -19.32 -6.33
N THR A 33 12.18 -18.09 -6.62
CA THR A 33 13.31 -17.42 -5.96
C THR A 33 12.91 -17.33 -4.50
N GLU A 34 13.62 -18.06 -3.62
CA GLU A 34 13.43 -17.97 -2.16
C GLU A 34 14.06 -16.68 -1.59
N GLU A 35 14.54 -15.80 -2.44
CA GLU A 35 14.91 -14.46 -2.01
C GLU A 35 13.65 -13.72 -1.58
N VAL A 36 13.40 -13.76 -0.28
CA VAL A 36 12.46 -12.85 0.35
C VAL A 36 13.06 -11.46 0.21
N MET A 37 12.57 -10.71 -0.76
CA MET A 37 12.96 -9.31 -0.94
C MET A 37 12.47 -8.55 0.28
N ASP A 38 13.38 -8.02 1.08
CA ASP A 38 13.05 -7.14 2.19
C ASP A 38 12.71 -5.75 1.63
N TYR A 39 11.46 -5.59 1.23
CA TYR A 39 10.96 -4.32 0.71
C TYR A 39 11.12 -3.16 1.70
N ALA A 40 11.08 -3.44 2.99
CA ALA A 40 11.26 -2.41 4.00
C ALA A 40 12.69 -1.85 3.97
N ALA A 41 13.69 -2.72 3.87
CA ALA A 41 15.10 -2.32 3.74
C ALA A 41 15.37 -1.63 2.39
N GLU A 42 14.82 -2.13 1.28
CA GLU A 42 15.01 -1.56 -0.05
C GLU A 42 14.39 -0.15 -0.16
N MET A 43 13.26 0.08 0.48
CA MET A 43 12.56 1.37 0.50
C MET A 43 13.00 2.29 1.64
N GLY A 44 13.91 1.84 2.51
CA GLY A 44 14.40 2.62 3.65
C GLY A 44 13.31 2.95 4.67
N LEU A 45 12.35 2.03 4.88
CA LEU A 45 11.27 2.21 5.83
C LEU A 45 11.76 2.01 7.26
N SER A 46 11.35 2.89 8.17
CA SER A 46 11.53 2.76 9.61
C SER A 46 10.50 1.79 10.21
N GLU A 47 10.68 1.39 11.47
CA GLU A 47 9.85 0.35 12.12
C GLU A 47 8.34 0.61 12.08
N ASN A 48 7.92 1.89 12.13
CA ASN A 48 6.50 2.28 12.10
C ASN A 48 6.05 2.87 10.77
N GLU A 49 6.86 2.77 9.73
CA GLU A 49 6.56 3.28 8.39
C GLU A 49 6.12 2.17 7.46
N TYR A 50 5.20 2.49 6.56
CA TYR A 50 4.66 1.57 5.57
C TYR A 50 4.73 2.18 4.17
N ALA A 51 5.08 1.37 3.21
CA ALA A 51 4.96 1.74 1.81
C ALA A 51 3.48 1.82 1.39
N ILE A 52 3.18 2.76 0.52
CA ILE A 52 1.85 2.96 -0.02
C ILE A 52 1.83 2.46 -1.46
N THR A 53 0.81 1.68 -1.80
CA THR A 53 0.55 1.27 -3.19
C THR A 53 -0.76 1.91 -3.65
N LEU A 54 -0.69 2.68 -4.72
CA LEU A 54 -1.85 3.30 -5.35
C LEU A 54 -1.93 2.87 -6.81
N ASN A 55 -3.08 2.34 -7.24
CA ASN A 55 -3.28 1.86 -8.61
C ASN A 55 -2.23 0.86 -9.11
N GLN A 56 -1.78 -0.04 -8.23
CA GLN A 56 -0.72 -1.05 -8.48
C GLN A 56 0.70 -0.49 -8.62
N GLU A 57 0.90 0.79 -8.34
CA GLU A 57 2.20 1.44 -8.30
C GLU A 57 2.59 1.75 -6.86
N VAL A 58 3.84 1.44 -6.50
CA VAL A 58 4.38 1.74 -5.18
C VAL A 58 4.87 3.18 -5.16
N LEU A 59 4.32 3.99 -4.27
CA LEU A 59 4.74 5.38 -4.09
C LEU A 59 6.06 5.40 -3.31
N LYS A 60 7.11 5.94 -3.92
CA LYS A 60 8.47 5.90 -3.34
C LYS A 60 8.71 6.98 -2.29
N GLU A 61 8.05 8.11 -2.43
CA GLU A 61 8.25 9.31 -1.59
C GLU A 61 7.21 9.39 -0.46
N ASP A 62 5.99 8.92 -0.71
CA ASP A 62 4.93 8.92 0.28
C ASP A 62 5.02 7.72 1.23
N ARG A 63 4.74 7.98 2.49
CA ARG A 63 4.74 6.99 3.56
C ARG A 63 3.43 7.03 4.34
N ALA A 64 3.05 5.88 4.85
CA ALA A 64 2.08 5.80 5.93
C ALA A 64 2.84 5.49 7.22
N VAL A 65 2.35 6.00 8.35
CA VAL A 65 2.95 5.76 9.66
C VAL A 65 1.95 5.16 10.62
N ALA A 66 2.40 4.24 11.48
CA ALA A 66 1.59 3.73 12.57
C ALA A 66 1.84 4.55 13.84
N ILE A 67 0.80 5.16 14.37
CA ILE A 67 0.82 5.93 15.61
C ILE A 67 -0.32 5.43 16.50
N ASP A 68 -0.01 5.00 17.71
CA ASP A 68 -0.99 4.51 18.68
C ASP A 68 -1.94 3.42 18.13
N GLY A 69 -1.40 2.52 17.29
CA GLY A 69 -2.14 1.41 16.68
C GLY A 69 -3.05 1.80 15.50
N ARG A 70 -2.95 3.02 15.00
CA ARG A 70 -3.64 3.51 13.79
C ARG A 70 -2.63 3.85 12.71
N VAL A 71 -3.03 3.65 11.46
CA VAL A 71 -2.20 4.00 10.30
C VAL A 71 -2.68 5.34 9.74
N TYR A 72 -1.75 6.25 9.59
CA TYR A 72 -1.95 7.60 9.05
C TYR A 72 -1.22 7.74 7.72
N LEU A 73 -1.81 8.44 6.78
CA LEU A 73 -1.22 8.76 5.49
C LEU A 73 -0.55 10.13 5.53
N SER A 74 0.50 10.35 4.74
CA SER A 74 1.09 11.68 4.61
C SER A 74 0.07 12.70 4.15
N MET A 75 0.12 13.90 4.71
CA MET A 75 -0.80 15.00 4.39
C MET A 75 -0.77 15.36 2.91
N ASP A 76 0.44 15.40 2.31
CA ASP A 76 0.64 15.73 0.91
C ASP A 76 -0.07 14.71 -0.01
N LEU A 77 0.06 13.42 0.30
CA LEU A 77 -0.66 12.39 -0.45
C LEU A 77 -2.18 12.56 -0.38
N VAL A 78 -2.71 12.86 0.81
CA VAL A 78 -4.16 13.04 1.00
C VAL A 78 -4.66 14.25 0.22
N THR A 79 -3.99 15.39 0.31
CA THR A 79 -4.44 16.65 -0.27
C THR A 79 -4.21 16.72 -1.78
N GLU A 80 -3.10 16.20 -2.27
CA GLU A 80 -2.71 16.32 -3.67
C GLU A 80 -3.22 15.16 -4.54
N THR A 81 -3.27 13.94 -3.99
CA THR A 81 -3.52 12.74 -4.78
C THR A 81 -4.86 12.08 -4.49
N ILE A 82 -5.23 11.93 -3.22
CA ILE A 82 -6.42 11.15 -2.85
C ILE A 82 -7.69 11.97 -3.02
N ASN A 83 -7.73 13.18 -2.47
CA ASN A 83 -8.94 13.99 -2.53
C ASN A 83 -8.64 15.50 -2.44
N SER A 84 -8.78 16.19 -3.54
CA SER A 84 -8.56 17.64 -3.68
C SER A 84 -9.52 18.53 -2.87
N ARG A 85 -10.50 17.95 -2.18
CA ARG A 85 -11.35 18.69 -1.23
C ARG A 85 -10.68 18.90 0.12
N PHE A 86 -9.61 18.15 0.39
CA PHE A 86 -8.72 18.41 1.50
C PHE A 86 -7.75 19.51 1.12
N TYR A 87 -7.55 20.45 2.02
CA TYR A 87 -6.61 21.55 1.86
C TYR A 87 -5.89 21.78 3.18
N TRP A 88 -4.56 21.87 3.12
CA TRP A 88 -3.75 22.20 4.27
C TRP A 88 -3.54 23.72 4.34
N ASP A 89 -3.94 24.35 5.44
CA ASP A 89 -3.68 25.77 5.72
C ASP A 89 -2.40 25.92 6.55
N ASP A 90 -1.33 26.34 5.90
CA ASP A 90 -0.02 26.52 6.55
C ASP A 90 0.00 27.63 7.60
N ASN A 91 -0.86 28.64 7.49
CA ASN A 91 -0.89 29.75 8.41
C ASN A 91 -1.57 29.36 9.72
N GLU A 92 -2.73 28.73 9.61
CA GLU A 92 -3.53 28.32 10.77
C GLU A 92 -3.15 26.92 11.28
N LYS A 93 -2.34 26.17 10.49
CA LYS A 93 -1.96 24.76 10.77
C LYS A 93 -3.20 23.89 10.96
N LEU A 94 -4.10 23.96 9.99
CA LEU A 94 -5.36 23.23 9.97
C LEU A 94 -5.50 22.42 8.68
N LEU A 95 -6.03 21.20 8.80
CA LEU A 95 -6.56 20.49 7.65
C LEU A 95 -8.02 20.89 7.47
N LEU A 96 -8.34 21.38 6.28
CA LEU A 96 -9.69 21.76 5.88
C LEU A 96 -10.25 20.73 4.92
N PHE A 97 -11.48 20.29 5.15
CA PHE A 97 -12.25 19.54 4.17
C PHE A 97 -13.47 20.34 3.77
N THR A 98 -13.60 20.67 2.49
CA THR A 98 -14.63 21.56 1.98
C THR A 98 -15.66 20.82 1.15
N THR A 99 -16.92 21.09 1.43
CA THR A 99 -18.09 20.72 0.62
C THR A 99 -18.84 21.97 0.16
N PRO A 100 -19.82 21.91 -0.73
CA PRO A 100 -20.60 23.07 -1.11
C PRO A 100 -21.35 23.77 0.05
N THR A 101 -21.59 23.08 1.15
CA THR A 101 -22.42 23.57 2.27
C THR A 101 -21.66 23.64 3.60
N GLU A 102 -20.49 23.02 3.71
CA GLU A 102 -19.79 22.84 4.98
C GLU A 102 -18.28 22.93 4.80
N VAL A 103 -17.61 23.38 5.84
CA VAL A 103 -16.16 23.32 5.99
C VAL A 103 -15.86 22.61 7.30
N MET A 104 -15.17 21.47 7.22
CA MET A 104 -14.62 20.79 8.39
C MET A 104 -13.22 21.32 8.64
N MET A 105 -12.93 21.67 9.89
CA MET A 105 -11.65 22.20 10.36
C MET A 105 -11.06 21.21 11.35
N ILE A 106 -9.92 20.66 11.03
CA ILE A 106 -9.25 19.61 11.81
C ILE A 106 -7.91 20.15 12.29
N THR A 107 -7.73 20.22 13.60
CA THR A 107 -6.47 20.64 14.22
C THR A 107 -5.60 19.41 14.47
N PRO A 108 -4.32 19.41 14.08
CA PRO A 108 -3.40 18.33 14.39
C PRO A 108 -3.32 18.04 15.89
N ASP A 109 -3.17 16.77 16.22
CA ASP A 109 -3.01 16.25 17.59
C ASP A 109 -4.17 16.60 18.55
N GLN A 110 -5.34 16.95 17.99
CA GLN A 110 -6.57 17.15 18.73
C GLN A 110 -7.64 16.14 18.33
N GLN A 111 -8.45 15.73 19.29
CA GLN A 111 -9.60 14.87 19.01
C GLN A 111 -10.72 15.69 18.38
N GLY A 112 -11.38 15.06 17.40
CA GLY A 112 -12.53 15.69 16.76
C GLY A 112 -12.17 16.77 15.74
N TYR A 113 -13.19 17.53 15.35
CA TYR A 113 -13.11 18.60 14.36
C TYR A 113 -14.28 19.57 14.53
N THR A 114 -14.13 20.78 13.99
CA THR A 114 -15.21 21.77 13.95
C THR A 114 -15.83 21.79 12.56
N VAL A 115 -17.16 21.70 12.47
CA VAL A 115 -17.93 21.87 11.24
C VAL A 115 -18.51 23.27 11.20
N LYS A 116 -18.16 24.05 10.18
CA LYS A 116 -18.77 25.35 9.90
C LYS A 116 -19.74 25.24 8.74
N THR A 117 -20.94 25.73 8.95
CA THR A 117 -21.99 25.86 7.93
C THR A 117 -22.43 27.33 7.84
N TRP A 118 -23.27 27.67 6.87
CA TRP A 118 -23.84 29.03 6.79
C TRP A 118 -24.74 29.37 8.01
N ASN A 119 -25.24 28.38 8.76
CA ASN A 119 -26.08 28.55 9.94
C ASN A 119 -25.32 28.64 11.26
N GLY A 120 -24.00 28.36 11.28
CA GLY A 120 -23.21 28.35 12.49
C GLY A 120 -22.12 27.31 12.48
N SER A 121 -21.58 27.02 13.64
CA SER A 121 -20.54 26.01 13.84
C SER A 121 -20.95 24.99 14.89
N SER A 122 -20.50 23.76 14.73
CA SER A 122 -20.65 22.68 15.70
C SER A 122 -19.35 21.88 15.79
N ASP A 123 -19.05 21.38 16.97
CA ASP A 123 -17.90 20.48 17.17
C ASP A 123 -18.37 19.03 17.13
N ALA A 124 -17.54 18.17 16.57
CA ALA A 124 -17.72 16.73 16.54
C ALA A 124 -16.49 16.06 17.14
N ASP A 125 -16.69 14.96 17.85
CA ASP A 125 -15.62 14.17 18.46
C ASP A 125 -15.71 12.72 17.96
N GLU A 126 -14.68 12.26 17.27
CA GLU A 126 -14.58 10.90 16.75
C GLU A 126 -13.90 9.94 17.77
N GLY A 127 -13.49 10.46 18.92
CA GLY A 127 -12.77 9.67 19.93
C GLY A 127 -11.32 9.35 19.53
N TYR A 128 -10.81 9.94 18.46
CA TYR A 128 -9.42 9.82 18.02
C TYR A 128 -8.96 11.08 17.29
N MET A 129 -7.66 11.22 17.15
CA MET A 129 -7.03 12.32 16.40
C MET A 129 -7.02 11.98 14.91
N ILE A 130 -7.59 12.83 14.07
CA ILE A 130 -7.69 12.61 12.61
C ILE A 130 -6.36 12.96 11.94
N VAL A 131 -5.68 14.00 12.42
CA VAL A 131 -4.36 14.44 11.96
C VAL A 131 -3.36 14.31 13.10
N ARG A 132 -2.20 13.74 12.81
CA ARG A 132 -1.11 13.55 13.77
C ARG A 132 0.18 14.16 13.27
N THR A 133 0.96 14.68 14.20
CA THR A 133 2.35 15.09 13.95
C THR A 133 3.29 13.92 14.23
N TYR A 134 4.17 13.62 13.28
CA TYR A 134 5.20 12.60 13.42
C TYR A 134 6.47 13.04 12.69
N ASN A 135 7.62 13.07 13.40
CA ASN A 135 8.91 13.51 12.86
C ASN A 135 8.82 14.86 12.12
N ASP A 136 8.18 15.86 12.73
CA ASP A 136 7.97 17.22 12.18
C ASP A 136 7.14 17.28 10.89
N SER A 137 6.44 16.20 10.55
CA SER A 137 5.53 16.12 9.41
C SER A 137 4.10 15.80 9.87
N TYR A 138 3.13 16.17 9.03
CA TYR A 138 1.71 15.93 9.31
C TYR A 138 1.20 14.70 8.54
N TYR A 139 0.42 13.89 9.25
CA TYR A 139 -0.16 12.64 8.75
C TYR A 139 -1.64 12.55 9.08
#